data_45e9de00482eeeb633e962dcef995148
#
_entry.id   45e9de00482eeeb633e962dcef995148
#
_cell.length_a   1.000
_cell.length_b   1.000
_cell.length_c   1.000
_cell.angle_alpha   90.00
_cell.angle_beta   90.00
_cell.angle_gamma   90.00
#
_symmetry.space_group_name_H-M   'P 1'
#
loop_
_entity.id
_entity.type
_entity.pdbx_description
1 polymer ?
#
loop_
_entity_poly.entity_id
_entity_poly.type
_entity_poly.pdbx_seq_one_letter_code
_entity_poly.pdbx_strand_id
1 'polypeptide(L)'
;MNPNQKIIALGSASLTIATVCLLIQIAILATTMTLHFNRNEYTNSSEKHVVHCDPVIIERNITEVVHLNGTIIKKESCPRAAEYKNWLKPQCRITGFVPFSKDNSIRLSAGGDIWITREPYVSCGLGKCYQFALGQGTTLNNKHSNGTTHDRSPYRTLLMSELGVPFHLGTKQVCIAWSSSSCHDGRAWLHICVTGDDRNATASIIYDGMLTDSIGSWSQNILRTQESECVCINGTCTVVMTDGSASGRADTRILFIREGRIIHISPLSGSAQHVEECSCYPRYPEVRCVCRDNWKGSNRPVLYVNMIDYNIDSSYVCSGLVGDTPRSDDSSSSSNCRDPNNERGGPGVKGWAFDDGNDVWMGRTIEKDSRTGYETFKVIGGWTMANSKSQINRQVIVDSGNRSGYSGIFSVEGKTCINRCFYVELIRGRPQETRVWWTSNSIIVFCGTSGTYGTGSWPDGADISFMPI
;
A
#
# COMPACT_ATOMS: atom_id res chain seq x y z
N MET A 1 22.69 39.74 -67.84
CA MET A 1 21.34 39.17 -67.68
C MET A 1 20.42 40.30 -67.23
N ASN A 2 19.36 40.54 -67.99
CA ASN A 2 18.42 41.61 -67.83
C ASN A 2 17.59 41.41 -66.53
N PRO A 3 17.47 42.44 -65.66
CA PRO A 3 16.74 42.30 -64.38
C PRO A 3 15.29 41.80 -64.52
N ASN A 4 14.67 42.12 -65.66
CA ASN A 4 13.28 41.69 -65.94
C ASN A 4 13.09 40.21 -66.18
N GLN A 5 14.16 39.50 -66.58
CA GLN A 5 14.07 38.01 -66.69
C GLN A 5 14.13 37.26 -65.33
N LYS A 6 14.78 37.87 -64.32
CA LYS A 6 14.80 37.26 -62.97
C LYS A 6 13.46 37.36 -62.25
N ILE A 7 12.69 38.44 -62.50
CA ILE A 7 11.38 38.63 -61.82
C ILE A 7 10.35 37.64 -62.39
N ILE A 8 10.38 37.35 -63.70
CA ILE A 8 9.46 36.39 -64.32
C ILE A 8 9.78 34.97 -63.88
N ALA A 9 11.05 34.62 -63.72
CA ALA A 9 11.44 33.30 -63.21
C ALA A 9 11.07 33.06 -61.75
N LEU A 10 11.13 34.07 -60.89
CA LEU A 10 10.71 34.01 -59.51
C LEU A 10 9.16 33.92 -59.35
N GLY A 11 8.43 34.65 -60.21
CA GLY A 11 6.97 34.60 -60.21
C GLY A 11 6.42 33.24 -60.64
N SER A 12 7.03 32.59 -61.65
CA SER A 12 6.61 31.28 -62.12
C SER A 12 6.93 30.15 -61.11
N ALA A 13 8.04 30.24 -60.39
CA ALA A 13 8.39 29.30 -59.34
C ALA A 13 7.46 29.41 -58.12
N SER A 14 7.07 30.63 -57.75
CA SER A 14 6.12 30.85 -56.68
C SER A 14 4.71 30.35 -56.99
N LEU A 15 4.28 30.53 -58.24
CA LEU A 15 2.97 30.05 -58.70
C LEU A 15 2.89 28.52 -58.74
N THR A 16 3.98 27.84 -59.16
CA THR A 16 4.05 26.39 -59.17
C THR A 16 4.08 25.78 -57.79
N ILE A 17 4.76 26.38 -56.84
CA ILE A 17 4.76 25.93 -55.43
C ILE A 17 3.37 26.09 -54.80
N ALA A 18 2.68 27.17 -55.05
CA ALA A 18 1.34 27.42 -54.54
C ALA A 18 0.32 26.41 -55.10
N THR A 19 0.42 26.09 -56.44
CA THR A 19 -0.44 25.08 -57.03
C THR A 19 -0.15 23.65 -56.54
N VAL A 20 1.09 23.29 -56.31
CA VAL A 20 1.46 22.00 -55.76
C VAL A 20 0.96 21.87 -54.27
N CYS A 21 1.09 22.90 -53.45
CA CYS A 21 0.54 22.92 -52.11
C CYS A 21 -0.98 22.78 -52.07
N LEU A 22 -1.68 23.47 -53.01
CA LEU A 22 -3.14 23.37 -53.13
C LEU A 22 -3.59 21.95 -53.53
N LEU A 23 -2.88 21.32 -54.48
CA LEU A 23 -3.17 19.92 -54.90
C LEU A 23 -2.90 18.92 -53.79
N ILE A 24 -1.86 19.13 -52.95
CA ILE A 24 -1.60 18.29 -51.77
C ILE A 24 -2.71 18.46 -50.74
N GLN A 25 -3.18 19.67 -50.47
CA GLN A 25 -4.29 19.92 -49.56
C GLN A 25 -5.60 19.24 -50.07
N ILE A 26 -5.89 19.35 -51.35
CA ILE A 26 -7.07 18.70 -51.93
C ILE A 26 -6.94 17.16 -51.85
N ALA A 27 -5.76 16.60 -52.07
CA ALA A 27 -5.52 15.18 -51.93
C ALA A 27 -5.69 14.71 -50.51
N ILE A 28 -5.21 15.46 -49.52
CA ILE A 28 -5.40 15.20 -48.08
C ILE A 28 -6.89 15.26 -47.69
N LEU A 29 -7.62 16.29 -48.20
CA LEU A 29 -9.07 16.38 -47.96
C LEU A 29 -9.84 15.25 -48.60
N ALA A 30 -9.48 14.84 -49.82
CA ALA A 30 -10.12 13.68 -50.49
C ALA A 30 -9.84 12.36 -49.77
N THR A 31 -8.62 12.17 -49.28
CA THR A 31 -8.29 10.95 -48.51
C THR A 31 -8.99 10.95 -47.13
N THR A 32 -9.12 12.07 -46.48
CA THR A 32 -9.88 12.17 -45.21
C THR A 32 -11.38 11.99 -45.43
N MET A 33 -11.94 12.51 -46.52
CA MET A 33 -13.33 12.25 -46.91
C MET A 33 -13.59 10.78 -47.27
N THR A 34 -12.68 10.14 -48.04
CA THR A 34 -12.82 8.71 -48.34
C THR A 34 -12.66 7.84 -47.08
N LEU A 35 -11.79 8.18 -46.17
CA LEU A 35 -11.69 7.50 -44.90
C LEU A 35 -12.93 7.70 -44.02
N HIS A 36 -13.55 8.87 -44.08
CA HIS A 36 -14.82 9.14 -43.36
C HIS A 36 -16.00 8.42 -44.02
N PHE A 37 -16.04 8.37 -45.38
CA PHE A 37 -17.09 7.64 -46.10
C PHE A 37 -16.96 6.12 -45.88
N ASN A 38 -15.76 5.57 -45.97
CA ASN A 38 -15.52 4.14 -45.69
C ASN A 38 -15.79 3.79 -44.22
N ARG A 39 -15.59 4.74 -43.29
CA ARG A 39 -15.96 4.52 -41.87
C ARG A 39 -17.46 4.51 -41.68
N ASN A 40 -18.22 5.28 -42.45
CA ASN A 40 -19.69 5.29 -42.38
C ASN A 40 -20.33 4.10 -43.13
N GLU A 41 -19.72 3.57 -44.20
CA GLU A 41 -20.22 2.36 -44.84
C GLU A 41 -19.92 1.09 -44.05
N TYR A 42 -18.80 1.04 -43.31
CA TYR A 42 -18.50 -0.09 -42.41
C TYR A 42 -19.37 -0.11 -41.15
N THR A 43 -20.02 1.01 -40.81
CA THR A 43 -20.95 1.10 -39.67
C THR A 43 -22.38 0.76 -40.06
N ASN A 44 -22.70 0.63 -41.34
CA ASN A 44 -24.07 0.30 -41.80
C ASN A 44 -24.31 -1.18 -42.12
N SER A 45 -23.30 -2.05 -41.99
CA SER A 45 -23.48 -3.49 -42.19
C SER A 45 -23.27 -4.32 -40.90
N SER A 46 -23.04 -3.72 -39.77
CA SER A 46 -23.12 -4.37 -38.47
C SER A 46 -24.39 -3.88 -37.76
N GLU A 47 -25.38 -4.76 -37.65
CA GLU A 47 -26.45 -4.58 -36.71
C GLU A 47 -25.83 -4.13 -35.36
N LYS A 48 -26.18 -2.91 -34.95
CA LYS A 48 -25.82 -2.44 -33.63
C LYS A 48 -26.53 -3.32 -32.62
N HIS A 49 -25.85 -4.36 -32.13
CA HIS A 49 -26.28 -4.99 -30.90
C HIS A 49 -26.06 -3.99 -29.79
N VAL A 50 -27.07 -3.18 -29.49
CA VAL A 50 -27.12 -2.41 -28.26
C VAL A 50 -27.38 -3.43 -27.16
N VAL A 51 -26.32 -3.89 -26.52
CA VAL A 51 -26.43 -4.70 -25.30
C VAL A 51 -26.88 -3.75 -24.20
N HIS A 52 -28.17 -3.75 -23.92
CA HIS A 52 -28.70 -3.05 -22.75
C HIS A 52 -28.46 -3.94 -21.54
N CYS A 53 -27.41 -3.67 -20.79
CA CYS A 53 -27.17 -4.31 -19.50
C CYS A 53 -27.98 -3.55 -18.45
N ASP A 54 -29.08 -4.13 -18.01
CA ASP A 54 -29.86 -3.59 -16.89
C ASP A 54 -29.01 -3.62 -15.61
N PRO A 55 -28.92 -2.51 -14.86
CA PRO A 55 -28.10 -2.43 -13.64
C PRO A 55 -28.69 -3.17 -12.43
N VAL A 56 -29.82 -3.79 -12.56
CA VAL A 56 -30.48 -4.50 -11.45
C VAL A 56 -30.99 -5.85 -11.92
N ILE A 57 -30.33 -6.95 -11.57
CA ILE A 57 -30.98 -8.19 -11.14
C ILE A 57 -29.99 -9.07 -10.39
N ILE A 58 -30.34 -9.34 -9.16
CA ILE A 58 -29.80 -10.33 -8.24
C ILE A 58 -30.18 -11.72 -8.73
N GLU A 59 -29.16 -12.57 -8.89
CA GLU A 59 -29.23 -14.03 -8.97
C GLU A 59 -30.29 -14.67 -9.88
N ARG A 60 -29.84 -15.17 -11.00
CA ARG A 60 -30.11 -16.53 -11.51
C ARG A 60 -29.42 -16.74 -12.85
N ASN A 61 -28.73 -17.87 -13.02
CA ASN A 61 -28.34 -18.38 -14.33
C ASN A 61 -29.62 -18.72 -15.11
N ILE A 62 -30.13 -17.78 -15.88
CA ILE A 62 -31.23 -18.01 -16.80
C ILE A 62 -30.70 -17.64 -18.18
N THR A 63 -30.46 -18.65 -18.99
CA THR A 63 -30.32 -18.46 -20.43
C THR A 63 -31.71 -18.28 -20.99
N GLU A 64 -32.25 -17.06 -21.00
CA GLU A 64 -33.48 -16.77 -21.69
C GLU A 64 -33.18 -16.60 -23.18
N VAL A 65 -33.73 -17.48 -23.96
CA VAL A 65 -33.81 -17.34 -25.43
C VAL A 65 -35.06 -16.54 -25.76
N VAL A 66 -34.86 -15.29 -26.13
CA VAL A 66 -36.00 -14.47 -26.59
C VAL A 66 -36.12 -14.64 -28.10
N HIS A 67 -37.25 -15.18 -28.52
CA HIS A 67 -37.62 -15.25 -29.93
C HIS A 67 -38.36 -14.00 -30.38
N LEU A 68 -37.76 -13.13 -31.13
CA LEU A 68 -38.41 -12.03 -31.84
C LEU A 68 -38.29 -12.27 -33.35
N ASN A 69 -39.44 -12.44 -33.98
CA ASN A 69 -39.56 -12.58 -35.43
C ASN A 69 -38.68 -13.68 -36.10
N GLY A 70 -38.54 -14.85 -35.42
CA GLY A 70 -37.81 -16.00 -35.99
C GLY A 70 -36.27 -15.92 -35.93
N THR A 71 -35.72 -14.91 -35.34
CA THR A 71 -34.28 -14.79 -35.13
C THR A 71 -33.93 -15.17 -33.72
N ILE A 72 -32.99 -16.11 -33.53
CA ILE A 72 -32.48 -16.49 -32.22
C ILE A 72 -31.48 -15.41 -31.76
N ILE A 73 -31.87 -14.60 -30.79
CA ILE A 73 -30.99 -13.65 -30.13
C ILE A 73 -30.38 -14.39 -28.93
N LYS A 74 -29.12 -14.78 -29.03
CA LYS A 74 -28.38 -15.24 -27.87
C LYS A 74 -28.12 -14.03 -26.97
N LYS A 75 -28.76 -13.98 -25.82
CA LYS A 75 -28.45 -12.99 -24.78
C LYS A 75 -27.11 -13.42 -24.16
N GLU A 76 -26.02 -12.83 -24.62
CA GLU A 76 -24.77 -12.96 -23.90
C GLU A 76 -24.95 -12.28 -22.53
N SER A 77 -24.73 -13.03 -21.45
CA SER A 77 -24.72 -12.45 -20.12
C SER A 77 -23.56 -11.45 -20.04
N CYS A 78 -23.89 -10.19 -19.79
CA CYS A 78 -22.86 -9.19 -19.50
C CYS A 78 -22.04 -9.68 -18.31
N PRO A 79 -20.69 -9.67 -18.40
CA PRO A 79 -19.90 -9.95 -17.24
C PRO A 79 -20.25 -8.95 -16.14
N ARG A 80 -20.60 -9.47 -14.94
CA ARG A 80 -20.89 -8.63 -13.80
C ARG A 80 -19.69 -7.72 -13.55
N ALA A 81 -19.88 -6.41 -13.53
CA ALA A 81 -18.83 -5.48 -13.15
C ALA A 81 -18.37 -5.81 -11.74
N ALA A 82 -17.05 -5.92 -11.53
CA ALA A 82 -16.53 -6.18 -10.20
C ALA A 82 -17.02 -5.09 -9.24
N GLU A 83 -17.51 -5.51 -8.08
CA GLU A 83 -18.01 -4.59 -7.06
C GLU A 83 -16.86 -4.06 -6.21
N TYR A 84 -17.01 -2.85 -5.71
CA TYR A 84 -16.08 -2.30 -4.73
C TYR A 84 -16.17 -3.05 -3.41
N LYS A 85 -15.06 -3.21 -2.72
CA LYS A 85 -15.04 -3.71 -1.33
C LYS A 85 -15.79 -2.73 -0.43
N ASN A 86 -16.64 -3.23 0.44
CA ASN A 86 -17.41 -2.41 1.36
C ASN A 86 -17.15 -2.70 2.84
N TRP A 87 -16.55 -3.84 3.17
CA TRP A 87 -16.18 -4.23 4.52
C TRP A 87 -17.35 -4.18 5.53
N LEU A 88 -18.55 -4.56 5.12
CA LEU A 88 -19.76 -4.49 5.94
C LEU A 88 -19.90 -5.62 6.95
N LYS A 89 -19.10 -6.67 6.82
CA LYS A 89 -19.12 -7.83 7.72
C LYS A 89 -18.50 -7.50 9.07
N PRO A 90 -18.93 -8.18 10.16
CA PRO A 90 -18.30 -8.01 11.46
C PRO A 90 -16.89 -8.58 11.45
N GLN A 91 -16.06 -8.16 12.40
CA GLN A 91 -14.76 -8.73 12.63
C GLN A 91 -14.89 -10.20 13.07
N CYS A 92 -14.07 -11.09 12.53
CA CYS A 92 -14.00 -12.47 12.97
C CYS A 92 -13.59 -12.54 14.44
N ARG A 93 -14.11 -13.56 15.15
CA ARG A 93 -13.64 -13.89 16.49
C ARG A 93 -12.18 -14.33 16.41
N ILE A 94 -11.33 -13.74 17.23
CA ILE A 94 -9.90 -14.05 17.27
C ILE A 94 -9.51 -14.49 18.69
N THR A 95 -8.93 -15.67 18.78
CA THR A 95 -8.36 -16.20 20.00
C THR A 95 -6.83 -16.18 20.00
N GLY A 96 -6.25 -16.07 18.83
CA GLY A 96 -4.82 -15.99 18.60
C GLY A 96 -4.51 -15.94 17.11
N PHE A 97 -3.26 -16.18 16.75
CA PHE A 97 -2.77 -16.11 15.38
C PHE A 97 -2.06 -17.40 14.99
N VAL A 98 -2.18 -17.75 13.71
CA VAL A 98 -1.53 -18.93 13.13
C VAL A 98 -0.64 -18.53 11.97
N PRO A 99 0.46 -19.26 11.71
CA PRO A 99 1.31 -19.00 10.56
C PRO A 99 0.52 -19.08 9.26
N PHE A 100 0.77 -18.14 8.35
CA PHE A 100 0.12 -18.08 7.04
C PHE A 100 1.10 -18.13 5.89
N SER A 101 2.23 -17.41 5.98
CA SER A 101 3.25 -17.38 4.93
C SER A 101 4.62 -17.03 5.48
N LYS A 102 5.65 -17.50 4.78
CA LYS A 102 7.06 -17.16 5.01
C LYS A 102 7.78 -17.20 3.67
N ASP A 103 8.51 -16.16 3.31
CA ASP A 103 9.15 -16.08 1.99
C ASP A 103 10.60 -16.59 1.96
N ASN A 104 11.30 -16.62 3.10
CA ASN A 104 12.69 -17.05 3.20
C ASN A 104 13.65 -16.30 2.26
N SER A 105 13.38 -15.06 1.94
CA SER A 105 14.14 -14.27 0.96
C SER A 105 15.64 -14.22 1.26
N ILE A 106 16.03 -13.99 2.50
CA ILE A 106 17.45 -13.91 2.86
C ILE A 106 18.14 -15.26 2.66
N ARG A 107 17.54 -16.34 3.08
CA ARG A 107 18.09 -17.70 2.88
C ARG A 107 18.25 -18.01 1.39
N LEU A 108 17.27 -17.67 0.58
CA LEU A 108 17.28 -17.93 -0.86
C LEU A 108 18.27 -17.02 -1.60
N SER A 109 18.64 -15.88 -1.04
CA SER A 109 19.63 -14.98 -1.61
C SER A 109 21.03 -15.59 -1.71
N ALA A 110 21.34 -16.61 -0.90
CA ALA A 110 22.63 -17.31 -0.97
C ALA A 110 22.81 -18.08 -2.28
N GLY A 111 21.73 -18.54 -2.90
CA GLY A 111 21.76 -19.34 -4.13
C GLY A 111 21.05 -18.69 -5.33
N GLY A 112 20.60 -17.44 -5.23
CA GLY A 112 19.85 -16.79 -6.30
C GLY A 112 19.85 -15.28 -6.24
N ASP A 113 19.27 -14.68 -7.28
CA ASP A 113 19.19 -13.23 -7.46
C ASP A 113 17.90 -12.70 -6.83
N ILE A 114 17.97 -12.50 -5.51
CA ILE A 114 16.87 -11.93 -4.71
C ILE A 114 17.17 -10.47 -4.40
N TRP A 115 16.19 -9.60 -4.62
CA TRP A 115 16.33 -8.18 -4.37
C TRP A 115 16.58 -7.86 -2.90
N ILE A 116 17.43 -6.88 -2.66
CA ILE A 116 17.54 -6.23 -1.36
C ILE A 116 16.31 -5.36 -1.18
N THR A 117 15.65 -5.53 -0.05
CA THR A 117 14.40 -4.83 0.27
C THR A 117 14.38 -4.40 1.74
N ARG A 118 13.57 -3.41 2.03
CA ARG A 118 13.05 -3.10 3.36
C ARG A 118 11.64 -2.53 3.26
N GLU A 119 11.02 -2.33 4.38
CA GLU A 119 9.65 -1.85 4.53
C GLU A 119 8.64 -2.72 3.75
N PRO A 120 8.64 -4.06 3.98
CA PRO A 120 7.67 -4.94 3.33
C PRO A 120 6.28 -4.74 3.91
N TYR A 121 5.28 -5.05 3.12
CA TYR A 121 3.89 -5.16 3.58
C TYR A 121 3.09 -6.12 2.72
N VAL A 122 1.88 -6.42 3.17
CA VAL A 122 0.96 -7.35 2.50
C VAL A 122 -0.37 -6.66 2.27
N SER A 123 -0.97 -6.89 1.12
CA SER A 123 -2.32 -6.47 0.80
C SER A 123 -2.99 -7.50 -0.10
N CYS A 124 -4.29 -7.70 0.08
CA CYS A 124 -5.06 -8.69 -0.65
C CYS A 124 -6.10 -8.05 -1.57
N GLY A 125 -6.30 -8.65 -2.73
CA GLY A 125 -7.29 -8.21 -3.70
C GLY A 125 -7.82 -9.40 -4.50
N LEU A 126 -9.14 -9.45 -4.74
CA LEU A 126 -9.80 -10.50 -5.51
C LEU A 126 -9.50 -11.91 -4.99
N GLY A 127 -9.51 -12.09 -3.66
CA GLY A 127 -9.27 -13.39 -3.03
C GLY A 127 -7.81 -13.85 -3.03
N LYS A 128 -6.87 -13.01 -3.43
CA LYS A 128 -5.44 -13.30 -3.51
C LYS A 128 -4.63 -12.26 -2.78
N CYS A 129 -3.60 -12.70 -2.06
CA CYS A 129 -2.71 -11.81 -1.31
C CYS A 129 -1.38 -11.64 -2.03
N TYR A 130 -0.83 -10.45 -1.91
CA TYR A 130 0.44 -10.05 -2.49
C TYR A 130 1.32 -9.44 -1.42
N GLN A 131 2.62 -9.68 -1.55
CA GLN A 131 3.61 -8.99 -0.75
C GLN A 131 4.26 -7.88 -1.55
N PHE A 132 4.57 -6.79 -0.87
CA PHE A 132 5.19 -5.59 -1.40
C PHE A 132 6.44 -5.29 -0.59
N ALA A 133 7.43 -4.70 -1.21
CA ALA A 133 8.56 -4.13 -0.49
C ALA A 133 9.26 -3.07 -1.34
N LEU A 134 10.07 -2.26 -0.68
CA LEU A 134 10.89 -1.25 -1.35
C LEU A 134 12.28 -1.81 -1.61
N GLY A 135 12.60 -2.05 -2.88
CA GLY A 135 13.91 -2.50 -3.33
C GLY A 135 14.96 -1.40 -3.20
N GLN A 136 16.22 -1.78 -3.40
CA GLN A 136 17.37 -0.86 -3.42
C GLN A 136 18.04 -0.78 -4.80
N GLY A 137 17.37 -1.31 -5.83
CA GLY A 137 17.91 -1.30 -7.19
C GLY A 137 18.96 -2.36 -7.48
N THR A 138 19.20 -3.29 -6.55
CA THR A 138 20.15 -4.38 -6.71
C THR A 138 19.74 -5.63 -5.97
N THR A 139 20.32 -6.76 -6.34
CA THR A 139 20.16 -8.02 -5.62
C THR A 139 21.23 -8.16 -4.54
N LEU A 140 20.93 -8.97 -3.51
CA LEU A 140 21.83 -9.16 -2.38
C LEU A 140 23.15 -9.79 -2.79
N ASN A 141 23.12 -10.71 -3.76
CA ASN A 141 24.30 -11.43 -4.23
C ASN A 141 25.12 -10.66 -5.30
N ASN A 142 24.83 -9.40 -5.50
CA ASN A 142 25.52 -8.52 -6.45
C ASN A 142 26.52 -7.63 -5.72
N LYS A 143 27.62 -7.25 -6.40
CA LYS A 143 28.62 -6.32 -5.84
C LYS A 143 28.04 -4.95 -5.45
N HIS A 144 26.98 -4.53 -6.11
CA HIS A 144 26.28 -3.27 -5.81
C HIS A 144 25.45 -3.34 -4.51
N SER A 145 25.38 -4.50 -3.86
CA SER A 145 24.75 -4.63 -2.53
C SER A 145 25.52 -3.84 -1.46
N ASN A 146 26.82 -3.63 -1.66
CA ASN A 146 27.64 -2.85 -0.74
C ASN A 146 27.13 -1.40 -0.65
N GLY A 147 26.81 -0.97 0.57
CA GLY A 147 26.32 0.39 0.84
C GLY A 147 24.81 0.56 0.72
N THR A 148 24.04 -0.48 0.46
CA THR A 148 22.57 -0.42 0.37
C THR A 148 21.91 -0.44 1.75
N THR A 149 22.22 0.53 2.57
CA THR A 149 21.72 0.66 3.95
C THR A 149 20.88 1.91 4.17
N HIS A 150 20.74 2.75 3.16
CA HIS A 150 20.03 4.03 3.25
C HIS A 150 18.53 3.85 3.11
N ASP A 151 17.77 4.65 3.86
CA ASP A 151 16.31 4.65 3.79
C ASP A 151 15.80 5.18 2.46
N ARG A 152 16.49 6.14 1.88
CA ARG A 152 16.10 6.79 0.64
C ARG A 152 17.22 6.82 -0.37
N SER A 153 16.87 6.50 -1.60
CA SER A 153 17.73 6.67 -2.76
C SER A 153 16.87 6.76 -4.02
N PRO A 154 17.39 7.31 -5.12
CA PRO A 154 16.66 7.37 -6.38
C PRO A 154 16.51 5.99 -7.05
N TYR A 155 17.19 4.97 -6.54
CA TYR A 155 17.15 3.60 -7.08
C TYR A 155 16.07 2.72 -6.44
N ARG A 156 15.42 3.18 -5.38
CA ARG A 156 14.39 2.39 -4.71
C ARG A 156 13.13 2.30 -5.57
N THR A 157 12.57 1.10 -5.61
CA THR A 157 11.34 0.79 -6.36
C THR A 157 10.41 -0.05 -5.52
N LEU A 158 9.11 0.12 -5.73
CA LEU A 158 8.10 -0.74 -5.14
C LEU A 158 8.02 -2.04 -5.92
N LEU A 159 8.33 -3.13 -5.26
CA LEU A 159 8.24 -4.49 -5.79
C LEU A 159 6.93 -5.13 -5.33
N MET A 160 6.32 -5.93 -6.19
CA MET A 160 5.08 -6.65 -5.93
C MET A 160 5.21 -8.09 -6.41
N SER A 161 5.00 -9.04 -5.51
CA SER A 161 4.96 -10.47 -5.83
C SER A 161 3.78 -11.15 -5.15
N GLU A 162 3.45 -12.35 -5.58
CA GLU A 162 2.48 -13.18 -4.85
C GLU A 162 3.01 -13.49 -3.45
N LEU A 163 2.11 -13.57 -2.47
CA LEU A 163 2.47 -13.86 -1.10
C LEU A 163 3.26 -15.17 -0.99
N GLY A 164 4.39 -15.11 -0.31
CA GLY A 164 5.31 -16.24 -0.14
C GLY A 164 6.33 -16.41 -1.26
N VAL A 165 6.26 -15.64 -2.33
CA VAL A 165 7.23 -15.65 -3.43
C VAL A 165 8.27 -14.57 -3.20
N PRO A 166 9.56 -14.91 -3.09
CA PRO A 166 10.61 -13.93 -2.91
C PRO A 166 10.69 -12.94 -4.07
N PHE A 167 11.20 -11.73 -3.80
CA PHE A 167 11.42 -10.72 -4.84
C PHE A 167 12.69 -11.06 -5.63
N HIS A 168 12.53 -11.81 -6.72
CA HIS A 168 13.60 -12.18 -7.65
C HIS A 168 13.68 -11.22 -8.83
N LEU A 169 14.66 -11.40 -9.73
CA LEU A 169 14.88 -10.49 -10.87
C LEU A 169 13.66 -10.35 -11.80
N GLY A 170 12.80 -11.37 -11.90
CA GLY A 170 11.56 -11.33 -12.68
C GLY A 170 10.38 -10.68 -11.97
N THR A 171 10.55 -10.19 -10.75
CA THR A 171 9.47 -9.59 -9.97
C THR A 171 9.03 -8.26 -10.57
N LYS A 172 7.73 -8.02 -10.59
CA LYS A 172 7.15 -6.76 -11.08
C LYS A 172 7.63 -5.58 -10.23
N GLN A 173 8.16 -4.56 -10.89
CA GLN A 173 8.47 -3.26 -10.33
C GLN A 173 7.32 -2.32 -10.67
N VAL A 174 6.61 -1.85 -9.66
CA VAL A 174 5.39 -1.05 -9.84
C VAL A 174 5.73 0.40 -10.15
N CYS A 175 6.65 0.99 -9.38
CA CYS A 175 6.99 2.41 -9.45
C CYS A 175 8.33 2.68 -8.76
N ILE A 176 8.89 3.84 -9.02
CA ILE A 176 10.02 4.37 -8.26
C ILE A 176 9.46 4.93 -6.95
N ALA A 177 9.96 4.44 -5.83
CA ALA A 177 9.50 4.87 -4.50
C ALA A 177 10.48 4.47 -3.41
N TRP A 178 10.65 5.33 -2.42
CA TRP A 178 11.29 5.01 -1.15
C TRP A 178 10.31 5.06 0.04
N SER A 179 9.05 5.38 -0.22
CA SER A 179 7.93 5.23 0.72
C SER A 179 6.67 4.91 -0.07
N SER A 180 5.85 4.01 0.42
CA SER A 180 4.69 3.56 -0.35
C SER A 180 3.53 3.05 0.50
N SER A 181 2.40 2.92 -0.16
CA SER A 181 1.20 2.23 0.32
C SER A 181 0.48 1.64 -0.89
N SER A 182 -0.20 0.54 -0.71
CA SER A 182 -0.99 -0.10 -1.77
C SER A 182 -2.25 -0.69 -1.19
N CYS A 183 -3.31 -0.72 -1.97
CA CYS A 183 -4.56 -1.40 -1.65
C CYS A 183 -5.36 -1.71 -2.91
N HIS A 184 -6.26 -2.66 -2.82
CA HIS A 184 -7.19 -3.01 -3.87
C HIS A 184 -8.59 -2.56 -3.49
N ASP A 185 -9.28 -1.86 -4.37
CA ASP A 185 -10.61 -1.31 -4.09
C ASP A 185 -11.76 -2.30 -4.39
N GLY A 186 -11.43 -3.46 -4.93
CA GLY A 186 -12.36 -4.46 -5.44
C GLY A 186 -12.36 -4.54 -6.97
N ARG A 187 -11.90 -3.50 -7.65
CA ARG A 187 -11.80 -3.43 -9.11
C ARG A 187 -10.37 -3.37 -9.61
N ALA A 188 -9.51 -2.60 -8.94
CA ALA A 188 -8.13 -2.41 -9.36
C ALA A 188 -7.20 -2.12 -8.18
N TRP A 189 -5.90 -2.27 -8.42
CA TRP A 189 -4.87 -1.87 -7.48
C TRP A 189 -4.63 -0.37 -7.52
N LEU A 190 -4.52 0.21 -6.32
CA LEU A 190 -4.06 1.56 -6.07
C LEU A 190 -2.69 1.50 -5.42
N HIS A 191 -1.74 2.26 -5.93
CA HIS A 191 -0.41 2.42 -5.34
C HIS A 191 -0.11 3.90 -5.13
N ILE A 192 0.44 4.22 -3.96
CA ILE A 192 0.97 5.53 -3.64
C ILE A 192 2.49 5.39 -3.58
N CYS A 193 3.21 6.13 -4.41
CA CYS A 193 4.64 6.00 -4.61
C CYS A 193 5.32 7.33 -4.35
N VAL A 194 6.07 7.41 -3.26
CA VAL A 194 6.77 8.65 -2.87
C VAL A 194 8.25 8.52 -3.23
N THR A 195 8.74 9.47 -4.00
CA THR A 195 10.14 9.57 -4.39
C THR A 195 10.55 11.01 -4.62
N GLY A 196 11.84 11.25 -4.80
CA GLY A 196 12.41 12.57 -5.02
C GLY A 196 13.33 12.99 -3.89
N ASP A 197 13.74 14.24 -3.90
CA ASP A 197 14.58 14.82 -2.86
C ASP A 197 13.80 15.01 -1.55
N ASP A 198 14.50 15.03 -0.44
CA ASP A 198 13.91 15.17 0.89
C ASP A 198 13.02 16.43 1.02
N ARG A 199 13.40 17.51 0.34
CA ARG A 199 12.67 18.78 0.36
C ARG A 199 11.64 18.94 -0.75
N ASN A 200 11.66 18.08 -1.74
CA ASN A 200 10.82 18.20 -2.93
C ASN A 200 10.35 16.83 -3.42
N ALA A 201 9.87 16.01 -2.51
CA ALA A 201 9.32 14.71 -2.86
C ALA A 201 7.94 14.84 -3.51
N THR A 202 7.61 13.87 -4.33
CA THR A 202 6.30 13.75 -4.97
C THR A 202 5.73 12.37 -4.67
N ALA A 203 4.45 12.33 -4.29
CA ALA A 203 3.66 11.12 -4.21
C ALA A 203 2.88 10.94 -5.50
N SER A 204 3.21 9.94 -6.27
CA SER A 204 2.49 9.54 -7.47
C SER A 204 1.38 8.57 -7.13
N ILE A 205 0.21 8.78 -7.69
CA ILE A 205 -0.95 7.90 -7.54
C ILE A 205 -1.05 7.05 -8.80
N ILE A 206 -0.93 5.73 -8.64
CA ILE A 206 -1.04 4.78 -9.74
C ILE A 206 -2.28 3.93 -9.50
N TYR A 207 -3.19 3.96 -10.44
CA TYR A 207 -4.44 3.20 -10.40
C TYR A 207 -4.61 2.40 -11.68
N ASP A 208 -4.89 1.11 -11.51
CA ASP A 208 -5.04 0.16 -12.63
C ASP A 208 -3.85 0.20 -13.60
N GLY A 209 -2.64 0.33 -13.06
CA GLY A 209 -1.39 0.37 -13.80
C GLY A 209 -1.05 1.70 -14.45
N MET A 210 -1.84 2.76 -14.23
CA MET A 210 -1.65 4.07 -14.85
C MET A 210 -1.43 5.16 -13.81
N LEU A 211 -0.55 6.12 -14.12
CA LEU A 211 -0.42 7.34 -13.35
C LEU A 211 -1.67 8.19 -13.55
N THR A 212 -2.42 8.40 -12.47
CA THR A 212 -3.72 9.09 -12.53
C THR A 212 -3.74 10.41 -11.80
N ASP A 213 -2.87 10.59 -10.83
CA ASP A 213 -2.77 11.81 -10.04
C ASP A 213 -1.42 11.88 -9.33
N SER A 214 -1.12 13.01 -8.71
CA SER A 214 0.06 13.19 -7.86
C SER A 214 -0.14 14.33 -6.87
N ILE A 215 0.66 14.33 -5.80
CA ILE A 215 0.72 15.42 -4.84
C ILE A 215 2.19 15.65 -4.45
N GLY A 216 2.60 16.92 -4.39
CA GLY A 216 3.94 17.31 -3.96
C GLY A 216 4.04 17.51 -2.46
N SER A 217 5.28 17.54 -1.98
CA SER A 217 5.61 17.86 -0.60
C SER A 217 4.97 19.19 -0.15
N TRP A 218 4.37 19.21 1.04
CA TRP A 218 3.72 20.41 1.58
C TRP A 218 4.48 21.05 2.74
N SER A 219 5.47 20.38 3.31
CA SER A 219 6.31 20.92 4.39
C SER A 219 7.80 20.79 4.13
N GLN A 220 8.18 20.37 2.93
CA GLN A 220 9.55 20.25 2.44
C GLN A 220 10.48 19.49 3.39
N ASN A 221 9.96 18.42 4.00
CA ASN A 221 10.73 17.61 4.95
C ASN A 221 10.29 16.15 4.91
N ILE A 222 10.65 15.46 3.85
CA ILE A 222 10.46 14.02 3.63
C ILE A 222 8.98 13.64 3.70
N LEU A 223 8.24 13.98 2.66
CA LEU A 223 6.88 13.44 2.46
C LEU A 223 6.94 11.91 2.48
N ARG A 224 6.13 11.28 3.31
CA ARG A 224 6.18 9.83 3.54
C ARG A 224 4.81 9.29 3.88
N THR A 225 4.63 7.99 3.76
CA THR A 225 3.35 7.34 3.97
C THR A 225 3.45 6.08 4.82
N GLN A 226 2.54 5.15 4.68
CA GLN A 226 2.24 4.12 5.66
C GLN A 226 3.23 2.98 5.71
N GLU A 227 3.85 2.62 4.61
CA GLU A 227 4.64 1.38 4.49
C GLU A 227 3.80 0.14 4.85
N SER A 228 2.50 0.21 4.57
CA SER A 228 1.51 -0.85 4.74
C SER A 228 0.26 -0.55 3.91
N GLU A 229 -0.71 -1.45 3.95
CA GLU A 229 -1.94 -1.36 3.19
C GLU A 229 -2.72 -0.08 3.47
N CYS A 230 -3.13 0.64 2.43
CA CYS A 230 -4.24 1.59 2.52
C CYS A 230 -5.57 0.83 2.61
N VAL A 231 -6.67 1.50 2.82
CA VAL A 231 -7.99 0.85 2.96
C VAL A 231 -9.01 1.54 2.09
N CYS A 232 -9.79 0.74 1.36
CA CYS A 232 -10.83 1.21 0.47
C CYS A 232 -12.20 0.75 0.96
N ILE A 233 -13.18 1.67 1.01
CA ILE A 233 -14.58 1.38 1.31
C ILE A 233 -15.45 1.96 0.20
N ASN A 234 -16.20 1.11 -0.50
CA ASN A 234 -17.09 1.51 -1.60
C ASN A 234 -16.38 2.34 -2.69
N GLY A 235 -15.14 2.00 -3.01
CA GLY A 235 -14.36 2.64 -4.04
C GLY A 235 -13.55 3.85 -3.60
N THR A 236 -13.79 4.39 -2.41
CA THR A 236 -12.97 5.46 -1.85
C THR A 236 -11.91 4.87 -0.95
N CYS A 237 -10.64 5.16 -1.27
CA CYS A 237 -9.49 4.69 -0.53
C CYS A 237 -8.91 5.81 0.32
N THR A 238 -8.48 5.48 1.52
CA THR A 238 -7.81 6.44 2.41
C THR A 238 -6.39 6.03 2.68
N VAL A 239 -5.49 7.00 2.70
CA VAL A 239 -4.09 6.83 3.05
C VAL A 239 -3.64 7.99 3.93
N VAL A 240 -2.79 7.69 4.91
CA VAL A 240 -2.23 8.68 5.83
C VAL A 240 -0.83 9.03 5.37
N MET A 241 -0.56 10.31 5.21
CA MET A 241 0.75 10.82 4.81
C MET A 241 1.23 11.90 5.78
N THR A 242 2.53 11.93 6.01
CA THR A 242 3.18 12.89 6.91
C THR A 242 4.31 13.58 6.19
N ASP A 243 4.45 14.86 6.42
CA ASP A 243 5.56 15.68 5.93
C ASP A 243 5.97 16.62 7.06
N GLY A 244 7.20 16.58 7.48
CA GLY A 244 7.69 17.36 8.59
C GLY A 244 8.69 16.61 9.45
N SER A 245 9.01 17.16 10.63
CA SER A 245 10.02 16.61 11.52
C SER A 245 9.73 15.17 11.94
N ALA A 246 10.77 14.35 12.02
CA ALA A 246 10.72 13.01 12.61
C ALA A 246 10.86 13.03 14.15
N SER A 247 11.21 14.16 14.72
CA SER A 247 11.44 14.32 16.18
C SER A 247 10.79 15.57 16.74
N GLY A 248 9.79 16.09 16.05
CA GLY A 248 9.08 17.29 16.44
C GLY A 248 7.77 17.41 15.66
N ARG A 249 7.27 18.64 15.55
CA ARG A 249 6.01 18.89 14.84
C ARG A 249 6.11 18.48 13.37
N ALA A 250 5.12 17.73 12.90
CA ALA A 250 4.96 17.35 11.51
C ALA A 250 3.52 17.59 11.04
N ASP A 251 3.36 17.79 9.75
CA ASP A 251 2.06 18.03 9.14
C ASP A 251 1.55 16.71 8.53
N THR A 252 0.57 16.11 9.18
CA THR A 252 -0.06 14.87 8.75
C THR A 252 -1.38 15.18 8.06
N ARG A 253 -1.56 14.60 6.88
CA ARG A 253 -2.77 14.74 6.09
C ARG A 253 -3.31 13.37 5.71
N ILE A 254 -4.62 13.27 5.67
CA ILE A 254 -5.34 12.07 5.29
C ILE A 254 -5.94 12.31 3.91
N LEU A 255 -5.50 11.52 2.93
CA LEU A 255 -5.94 11.61 1.56
C LEU A 255 -7.08 10.63 1.33
N PHE A 256 -8.09 11.08 0.57
CA PHE A 256 -9.18 10.25 0.08
C PHE A 256 -9.08 10.19 -1.44
N ILE A 257 -8.99 8.99 -1.96
CA ILE A 257 -8.68 8.73 -3.38
C ILE A 257 -9.77 7.83 -3.94
N ARG A 258 -10.34 8.23 -5.07
CA ARG A 258 -11.32 7.44 -5.79
C ARG A 258 -10.88 7.24 -7.23
N GLU A 259 -10.79 5.99 -7.65
CA GLU A 259 -10.34 5.59 -8.99
C GLU A 259 -9.06 6.32 -9.42
N GLY A 260 -8.11 6.39 -8.48
CA GLY A 260 -6.80 7.00 -8.70
C GLY A 260 -6.74 8.52 -8.64
N ARG A 261 -7.83 9.20 -8.26
CA ARG A 261 -7.86 10.66 -8.12
C ARG A 261 -8.08 11.08 -6.68
N ILE A 262 -7.31 12.03 -6.22
CA ILE A 262 -7.48 12.63 -4.89
C ILE A 262 -8.76 13.47 -4.92
N ILE A 263 -9.76 13.05 -4.15
CA ILE A 263 -11.07 13.72 -4.09
C ILE A 263 -11.21 14.61 -2.86
N HIS A 264 -10.45 14.36 -1.81
CA HIS A 264 -10.48 15.14 -0.57
C HIS A 264 -9.18 14.95 0.22
N ILE A 265 -8.80 15.95 0.99
CA ILE A 265 -7.69 15.92 1.92
C ILE A 265 -8.18 16.50 3.24
N SER A 266 -8.09 15.72 4.32
CA SER A 266 -8.40 16.18 5.67
C SER A 266 -7.12 16.38 6.46
N PRO A 267 -7.02 17.44 7.26
CA PRO A 267 -5.91 17.58 8.19
C PRO A 267 -6.06 16.61 9.36
N LEU A 268 -4.95 16.28 10.00
CA LEU A 268 -4.98 15.59 11.28
C LEU A 268 -5.69 16.46 12.32
N SER A 269 -6.60 15.84 13.07
CA SER A 269 -7.30 16.47 14.19
C SER A 269 -7.43 15.46 15.33
N GLY A 270 -7.76 15.95 16.52
CA GLY A 270 -7.77 15.15 17.75
C GLY A 270 -6.50 15.34 18.55
N SER A 271 -6.19 14.39 19.44
CA SER A 271 -5.11 14.54 20.41
C SER A 271 -3.77 13.93 20.00
N ALA A 272 -3.69 13.19 18.89
CA ALA A 272 -2.42 12.69 18.37
C ALA A 272 -1.50 13.85 18.02
N GLN A 273 -0.25 13.81 18.47
CA GLN A 273 0.71 14.89 18.29
C GLN A 273 1.75 14.60 17.22
N HIS A 274 2.05 13.33 16.98
CA HIS A 274 2.96 12.90 15.92
C HIS A 274 2.47 11.57 15.36
N VAL A 275 2.36 11.48 14.03
CA VAL A 275 1.79 10.32 13.35
C VAL A 275 2.68 9.95 12.18
N GLU A 276 3.16 8.73 12.20
CA GLU A 276 3.95 8.15 11.13
C GLU A 276 3.60 6.69 10.91
N GLU A 277 3.80 6.21 9.69
CA GLU A 277 3.78 4.80 9.35
C GLU A 277 2.55 4.05 9.89
N CYS A 278 1.37 4.57 9.59
CA CYS A 278 0.12 4.02 10.08
C CYS A 278 -0.16 2.63 9.54
N SER A 279 -0.67 1.76 10.40
CA SER A 279 -1.24 0.46 10.06
C SER A 279 -2.76 0.55 10.17
N CYS A 280 -3.44 0.47 9.04
CA CYS A 280 -4.86 0.79 8.93
C CYS A 280 -5.70 -0.45 8.65
N TYR A 281 -6.90 -0.46 9.17
CA TYR A 281 -7.86 -1.53 8.95
C TYR A 281 -9.28 -0.97 8.82
N PRO A 282 -10.15 -1.63 8.06
CA PRO A 282 -11.53 -1.19 7.92
C PRO A 282 -12.34 -1.51 9.18
N ARG A 283 -13.07 -0.56 9.64
CA ARG A 283 -14.04 -0.67 10.73
C ARG A 283 -15.27 0.15 10.37
N TYR A 284 -15.98 -0.29 9.34
CA TYR A 284 -17.08 0.44 8.73
C TYR A 284 -17.98 1.14 9.76
N PRO A 285 -18.36 2.41 9.60
CA PRO A 285 -18.05 3.31 8.48
C PRO A 285 -16.71 4.02 8.58
N GLU A 286 -15.87 3.65 9.52
CA GLU A 286 -14.53 4.22 9.73
C GLU A 286 -13.44 3.32 9.14
N VAL A 287 -12.31 3.93 8.87
CA VAL A 287 -11.01 3.28 8.81
C VAL A 287 -10.24 3.70 10.04
N ARG A 288 -9.76 2.74 10.79
CA ARG A 288 -8.94 2.98 11.98
C ARG A 288 -7.49 2.69 11.68
N CYS A 289 -6.61 3.54 12.17
CA CYS A 289 -5.18 3.39 11.98
C CYS A 289 -4.47 3.44 13.32
N VAL A 290 -3.56 2.51 13.55
CA VAL A 290 -2.63 2.54 14.69
C VAL A 290 -1.25 2.84 14.14
N CYS A 291 -0.59 3.86 14.66
CA CYS A 291 0.55 4.49 14.03
C CYS A 291 1.78 4.50 14.95
N ARG A 292 2.78 5.25 14.56
CA ARG A 292 4.02 5.48 15.29
C ARG A 292 4.09 6.95 15.69
N ASP A 293 4.31 7.21 16.97
CA ASP A 293 4.73 8.52 17.44
C ASP A 293 6.25 8.50 17.54
N ASN A 294 6.90 9.25 16.68
CA ASN A 294 8.37 9.28 16.62
C ASN A 294 8.96 10.46 17.38
N TRP A 295 8.15 11.15 18.16
CA TRP A 295 8.53 12.37 18.85
C TRP A 295 8.50 12.22 20.37
N LYS A 296 7.35 11.88 20.97
CA LYS A 296 7.13 11.96 22.41
C LYS A 296 6.67 10.68 23.08
N GLY A 297 5.99 9.80 22.37
CA GLY A 297 5.30 8.67 22.98
C GLY A 297 5.84 7.32 22.58
N SER A 298 5.81 6.38 23.53
CA SER A 298 5.93 4.95 23.25
C SER A 298 4.57 4.25 23.18
N ASN A 299 3.50 4.94 23.54
CA ASN A 299 2.13 4.54 23.22
C ASN A 299 1.81 4.95 21.78
N ARG A 300 1.05 4.12 21.09
CA ARG A 300 0.78 4.34 19.66
C ARG A 300 -0.42 5.25 19.44
N PRO A 301 -0.30 6.22 18.53
CA PRO A 301 -1.45 7.01 18.09
C PRO A 301 -2.50 6.15 17.39
N VAL A 302 -3.75 6.53 17.53
CA VAL A 302 -4.89 5.95 16.83
C VAL A 302 -5.61 7.04 16.05
N LEU A 303 -5.88 6.79 14.79
CA LEU A 303 -6.71 7.65 13.94
C LEU A 303 -8.05 6.98 13.69
N TYR A 304 -9.10 7.78 13.76
CA TYR A 304 -10.46 7.41 13.38
C TYR A 304 -10.83 8.22 12.15
N VAL A 305 -10.83 7.56 11.01
CA VAL A 305 -11.10 8.20 9.71
C VAL A 305 -12.53 7.86 9.31
N ASN A 306 -13.42 8.84 9.33
CA ASN A 306 -14.80 8.63 8.89
C ASN A 306 -14.87 8.67 7.36
N MET A 307 -15.26 7.55 6.74
CA MET A 307 -15.29 7.42 5.29
C MET A 307 -16.56 8.04 4.66
N ILE A 308 -17.50 8.54 5.46
CA ILE A 308 -18.73 9.18 4.97
C ILE A 308 -18.54 10.69 4.87
N ASP A 309 -18.06 11.33 5.93
CA ASP A 309 -17.93 12.80 6.01
C ASP A 309 -16.47 13.28 5.98
N TYR A 310 -15.50 12.37 5.92
CA TYR A 310 -14.06 12.63 5.91
C TYR A 310 -13.50 13.29 7.17
N ASN A 311 -14.25 13.26 8.26
CA ASN A 311 -13.79 13.76 9.55
C ASN A 311 -12.74 12.84 10.14
N ILE A 312 -11.75 13.46 10.77
CA ILE A 312 -10.67 12.77 11.45
C ILE A 312 -10.76 13.06 12.95
N ASP A 313 -10.69 12.02 13.76
CA ASP A 313 -10.41 12.12 15.18
C ASP A 313 -9.18 11.27 15.49
N SER A 314 -8.49 11.58 16.56
CA SER A 314 -7.31 10.85 16.99
C SER A 314 -7.14 10.84 18.49
N SER A 315 -6.45 9.80 18.94
CA SER A 315 -6.14 9.57 20.35
C SER A 315 -4.91 8.68 20.42
N TYR A 316 -4.70 8.04 21.54
CA TYR A 316 -3.66 7.03 21.74
C TYR A 316 -4.28 5.73 22.22
N VAL A 317 -3.64 4.60 21.94
CA VAL A 317 -4.05 3.31 22.49
C VAL A 317 -4.04 3.41 24.02
N CYS A 318 -5.12 2.99 24.66
CA CYS A 318 -5.30 3.10 26.11
C CYS A 318 -4.45 2.11 26.90
N SER A 319 -4.05 1.01 26.29
CA SER A 319 -3.25 -0.01 26.95
C SER A 319 -1.99 0.57 27.59
N GLY A 320 -1.77 0.27 28.86
CA GLY A 320 -0.53 0.58 29.57
C GLY A 320 0.63 -0.33 29.16
N LEU A 321 0.34 -1.44 28.48
CA LEU A 321 1.32 -2.23 27.77
C LEU A 321 1.49 -1.61 26.39
N VAL A 322 2.48 -0.74 26.25
CA VAL A 322 2.65 0.07 25.05
C VAL A 322 3.31 -0.74 23.93
N GLY A 323 3.03 -0.35 22.70
CA GLY A 323 3.40 -1.15 21.52
C GLY A 323 4.69 -0.75 20.82
N ASP A 324 5.25 0.41 21.14
CA ASP A 324 6.43 0.92 20.43
C ASP A 324 7.75 0.38 20.99
N THR A 325 8.81 0.58 20.24
CA THR A 325 10.19 0.25 20.59
C THR A 325 11.10 1.39 20.16
N PRO A 326 11.84 2.05 21.05
CA PRO A 326 12.02 1.72 22.48
C PRO A 326 10.79 2.06 23.34
N ARG A 327 10.73 1.46 24.52
CA ARG A 327 9.68 1.70 25.53
C ARG A 327 10.22 1.43 26.94
N SER A 328 9.50 1.92 27.94
CA SER A 328 9.76 1.60 29.35
C SER A 328 9.28 0.18 29.70
N ASP A 329 9.72 -0.33 30.83
CA ASP A 329 9.24 -1.61 31.35
C ASP A 329 7.70 -1.60 31.51
N ASP A 330 7.07 -2.73 31.36
CA ASP A 330 5.62 -2.87 31.48
C ASP A 330 5.10 -2.42 32.85
N SER A 331 5.90 -2.57 33.90
CA SER A 331 5.55 -2.12 35.25
C SER A 331 5.47 -0.60 35.37
N SER A 332 6.22 0.15 34.59
CA SER A 332 6.32 1.61 34.65
C SER A 332 5.71 2.32 33.45
N SER A 333 5.48 1.61 32.33
CA SER A 333 4.86 2.21 31.16
C SER A 333 3.40 2.57 31.42
N SER A 334 2.91 3.59 30.74
CA SER A 334 1.55 4.08 30.91
C SER A 334 0.96 4.64 29.63
N SER A 335 -0.35 4.77 29.59
CA SER A 335 -1.09 5.51 28.58
C SER A 335 -2.40 6.03 29.17
N ASN A 336 -2.73 7.28 28.87
CA ASN A 336 -3.98 7.89 29.30
C ASN A 336 -5.04 7.96 28.20
N CYS A 337 -4.86 7.25 27.09
CA CYS A 337 -5.70 7.25 25.89
C CYS A 337 -5.66 8.56 25.08
N ARG A 338 -5.17 9.65 25.62
CA ARG A 338 -5.34 10.98 25.02
C ARG A 338 -4.04 11.61 24.57
N ASP A 339 -2.97 11.45 25.34
CA ASP A 339 -1.71 12.16 25.13
C ASP A 339 -0.57 11.17 24.91
N PRO A 340 0.51 11.57 24.22
CA PRO A 340 1.74 10.80 24.22
C PRO A 340 2.25 10.68 25.67
N ASN A 341 2.77 9.51 26.02
CA ASN A 341 3.14 9.22 27.41
C ASN A 341 4.46 9.86 27.87
N ASN A 342 5.23 10.46 26.96
CA ASN A 342 6.55 11.03 27.23
C ASN A 342 7.54 10.03 27.85
N GLU A 343 7.35 8.74 27.61
CA GLU A 343 8.17 7.65 28.12
C GLU A 343 8.98 7.06 26.98
N ARG A 344 10.29 7.28 26.99
CA ARG A 344 11.18 6.75 25.94
C ARG A 344 10.74 7.16 24.53
N GLY A 345 10.11 8.31 24.36
CA GLY A 345 9.65 8.83 23.09
C GLY A 345 10.80 9.11 22.11
N GLY A 346 10.54 8.92 20.80
CA GLY A 346 11.46 9.04 19.68
C GLY A 346 12.79 8.34 19.83
N PRO A 347 13.26 7.62 18.82
CA PRO A 347 12.55 7.13 17.66
C PRO A 347 11.57 6.01 18.02
N GLY A 348 10.95 5.40 17.02
CA GLY A 348 10.03 4.28 17.20
C GLY A 348 10.21 3.19 16.17
N VAL A 349 9.21 2.33 16.04
CA VAL A 349 9.10 1.29 15.03
C VAL A 349 7.66 1.21 14.54
N LYS A 350 7.47 0.93 13.25
CA LYS A 350 6.14 0.64 12.73
C LYS A 350 5.58 -0.62 13.40
N GLY A 351 4.33 -0.55 13.83
CA GLY A 351 3.62 -1.66 14.44
C GLY A 351 2.12 -1.54 14.21
N TRP A 352 1.38 -2.46 14.81
CA TRP A 352 -0.05 -2.57 14.62
C TRP A 352 -0.77 -2.88 15.93
N ALA A 353 -2.04 -2.56 15.95
CA ALA A 353 -3.02 -2.99 16.94
C ALA A 353 -4.41 -2.89 16.31
N PHE A 354 -5.40 -3.53 16.89
CA PHE A 354 -6.80 -3.35 16.52
C PHE A 354 -7.71 -3.61 17.69
N ASP A 355 -8.88 -2.99 17.67
CA ASP A 355 -9.88 -3.14 18.71
C ASP A 355 -10.65 -4.46 18.60
N ASP A 356 -11.05 -4.95 19.74
CA ASP A 356 -11.95 -6.09 19.89
C ASP A 356 -12.92 -5.78 21.04
N GLY A 357 -13.99 -5.04 20.71
CA GLY A 357 -14.84 -4.44 21.72
C GLY A 357 -14.07 -3.40 22.55
N ASN A 358 -13.99 -3.60 23.86
CA ASN A 358 -13.22 -2.75 24.76
C ASN A 358 -11.75 -3.17 24.88
N ASP A 359 -11.41 -4.31 24.33
CA ASP A 359 -10.08 -4.89 24.38
C ASP A 359 -9.25 -4.47 23.16
N VAL A 360 -7.96 -4.66 23.21
CA VAL A 360 -7.05 -4.41 22.10
C VAL A 360 -6.18 -5.64 21.86
N TRP A 361 -6.12 -6.08 20.60
CA TRP A 361 -5.08 -6.97 20.11
C TRP A 361 -3.89 -6.15 19.64
N MET A 362 -2.70 -6.54 20.01
CA MET A 362 -1.49 -5.86 19.60
C MET A 362 -0.32 -6.81 19.39
N GLY A 363 0.60 -6.39 18.53
CA GLY A 363 1.90 -7.00 18.37
C GLY A 363 2.99 -6.00 18.68
N ARG A 364 4.12 -6.49 19.22
CA ARG A 364 5.27 -5.65 19.53
C ARG A 364 6.54 -6.48 19.61
N THR A 365 7.69 -5.81 19.57
CA THR A 365 8.97 -6.48 19.87
C THR A 365 8.97 -7.00 21.31
N ILE A 366 9.63 -8.11 21.55
CA ILE A 366 9.80 -8.63 22.91
C ILE A 366 10.79 -7.75 23.69
N GLU A 367 11.91 -7.40 23.04
CA GLU A 367 12.87 -6.48 23.66
C GLU A 367 12.35 -5.06 23.63
N LYS A 368 12.52 -4.34 24.76
CA LYS A 368 12.04 -2.97 24.87
C LYS A 368 12.95 -1.93 24.22
N ASP A 369 14.22 -2.26 23.95
CA ASP A 369 15.24 -1.33 23.46
C ASP A 369 15.71 -1.63 22.03
N SER A 370 15.32 -2.75 21.45
CA SER A 370 15.77 -3.17 20.13
C SER A 370 14.67 -3.85 19.34
N ARG A 371 14.82 -3.87 18.03
CA ARG A 371 13.91 -4.58 17.10
C ARG A 371 14.26 -6.06 17.09
N THR A 372 14.04 -6.71 18.23
CA THR A 372 14.42 -8.10 18.50
C THR A 372 13.27 -8.81 19.18
N GLY A 373 12.95 -10.01 18.68
CA GLY A 373 11.77 -10.74 19.09
C GLY A 373 10.47 -10.11 18.62
N TYR A 374 9.41 -10.87 18.69
CA TYR A 374 8.07 -10.40 18.37
C TYR A 374 7.03 -11.21 19.13
N GLU A 375 6.04 -10.56 19.70
CA GLU A 375 4.96 -11.17 20.45
C GLU A 375 3.62 -10.51 20.14
N THR A 376 2.56 -11.28 20.31
CA THR A 376 1.19 -10.79 20.21
C THR A 376 0.43 -11.16 21.49
N PHE A 377 -0.47 -10.31 21.90
CA PHE A 377 -1.39 -10.55 23.02
C PHE A 377 -2.59 -9.63 22.95
N LYS A 378 -3.61 -9.97 23.73
CA LYS A 378 -4.80 -9.14 23.93
C LYS A 378 -4.70 -8.47 25.30
N VAL A 379 -5.03 -7.18 25.36
CA VAL A 379 -5.10 -6.44 26.63
C VAL A 379 -6.57 -6.17 26.95
N ILE A 380 -7.03 -6.71 28.06
CA ILE A 380 -8.42 -6.53 28.54
C ILE A 380 -8.64 -5.06 28.89
N GLY A 381 -9.64 -4.46 28.26
CA GLY A 381 -9.92 -3.04 28.41
C GLY A 381 -8.92 -2.10 27.71
N GLY A 382 -7.97 -2.64 26.97
CA GLY A 382 -6.84 -1.88 26.41
C GLY A 382 -7.20 -0.89 25.32
N TRP A 383 -8.41 -0.96 24.76
CA TRP A 383 -8.87 0.01 23.79
C TRP A 383 -9.63 1.20 24.41
N THR A 384 -10.28 1.01 25.56
CA THR A 384 -11.16 2.02 26.15
C THR A 384 -10.75 2.47 27.57
N MET A 385 -9.98 1.66 28.29
CA MET A 385 -9.62 1.92 29.70
C MET A 385 -8.15 2.34 29.80
N ALA A 386 -7.93 3.55 30.23
CA ALA A 386 -6.60 4.10 30.40
C ALA A 386 -5.71 3.21 31.28
N ASN A 387 -4.49 3.00 30.82
CA ASN A 387 -3.45 2.28 31.52
C ASN A 387 -3.79 0.81 31.86
N SER A 388 -4.62 0.17 31.06
CA SER A 388 -4.94 -1.26 31.22
C SER A 388 -3.71 -2.13 30.96
N LYS A 389 -3.49 -3.13 31.80
CA LYS A 389 -2.29 -4.00 31.73
C LYS A 389 -2.59 -5.49 31.83
N SER A 390 -3.84 -5.88 31.81
CA SER A 390 -4.23 -7.28 31.91
C SER A 390 -4.12 -7.96 30.55
N GLN A 391 -3.01 -8.64 30.29
CA GLN A 391 -2.79 -9.33 29.03
C GLN A 391 -3.25 -10.78 29.10
N ILE A 392 -3.81 -11.27 28.00
CA ILE A 392 -4.19 -12.67 27.79
C ILE A 392 -3.78 -13.14 26.39
N ASN A 393 -3.75 -14.45 26.23
CA ASN A 393 -3.49 -15.11 24.93
C ASN A 393 -2.16 -14.66 24.30
N ARG A 394 -1.14 -14.52 25.12
CA ARG A 394 0.19 -14.17 24.66
C ARG A 394 0.79 -15.27 23.79
N GLN A 395 1.32 -14.89 22.64
CA GLN A 395 2.08 -15.74 21.74
C GLN A 395 3.44 -15.14 21.47
N VAL A 396 4.49 -15.94 21.50
CA VAL A 396 5.77 -15.60 20.91
C VAL A 396 5.72 -15.98 19.43
N ILE A 397 6.09 -15.06 18.58
CA ILE A 397 6.17 -15.21 17.11
C ILE A 397 7.64 -15.33 16.69
N VAL A 398 8.50 -14.47 17.23
CA VAL A 398 9.95 -14.52 17.08
C VAL A 398 10.55 -14.41 18.48
N ASP A 399 11.43 -15.34 18.84
CA ASP A 399 12.07 -15.32 20.15
C ASP A 399 12.96 -14.11 20.35
N SER A 400 13.22 -13.75 21.60
CA SER A 400 13.96 -12.54 21.98
C SER A 400 15.42 -12.51 21.55
N GLY A 401 15.97 -13.63 21.09
CA GLY A 401 17.34 -13.72 20.57
C GLY A 401 17.45 -13.38 19.07
N ASN A 402 16.34 -13.25 18.36
CA ASN A 402 16.32 -13.03 16.91
C ASN A 402 15.73 -11.71 16.50
N ARG A 403 16.26 -11.16 15.41
CA ARG A 403 15.85 -9.85 14.89
C ARG A 403 14.44 -9.91 14.31
N SER A 404 13.72 -8.86 14.53
CA SER A 404 12.46 -8.52 13.89
C SER A 404 12.59 -7.13 13.22
N GLY A 405 11.54 -6.37 13.15
CA GLY A 405 11.57 -5.06 12.52
C GLY A 405 10.19 -4.42 12.47
N TYR A 406 9.85 -3.85 11.35
CA TYR A 406 8.54 -3.31 11.09
C TYR A 406 7.49 -4.42 11.09
N SER A 407 6.31 -4.08 11.51
CA SER A 407 5.12 -4.93 11.40
C SER A 407 3.92 -4.08 11.03
N GLY A 408 2.94 -4.69 10.45
CA GLY A 408 1.72 -4.00 10.04
C GLY A 408 0.56 -4.97 9.86
N ILE A 409 -0.62 -4.40 9.78
CA ILE A 409 -1.87 -5.13 9.65
C ILE A 409 -2.32 -5.16 8.19
N PHE A 410 -3.01 -6.22 7.82
CA PHE A 410 -3.88 -6.25 6.66
C PHE A 410 -5.13 -7.05 6.98
N SER A 411 -6.21 -6.80 6.26
CA SER A 411 -7.49 -7.42 6.51
C SER A 411 -7.89 -8.29 5.34
N VAL A 412 -8.54 -9.41 5.65
CA VAL A 412 -9.01 -10.37 4.66
C VAL A 412 -10.51 -10.53 4.81
N GLU A 413 -11.23 -10.32 3.72
CA GLU A 413 -12.68 -10.52 3.69
C GLU A 413 -13.00 -12.01 3.64
N GLY A 414 -13.56 -12.56 4.73
CA GLY A 414 -14.11 -13.89 4.78
C GLY A 414 -15.56 -13.94 4.29
N LYS A 415 -16.16 -15.12 4.26
CA LYS A 415 -17.56 -15.29 3.86
C LYS A 415 -18.54 -14.59 4.82
N THR A 416 -18.27 -14.66 6.12
CA THR A 416 -19.17 -14.16 7.17
C THR A 416 -18.55 -13.09 8.05
N CYS A 417 -17.27 -12.92 8.01
CA CYS A 417 -16.54 -11.99 8.88
C CYS A 417 -15.26 -11.48 8.23
N ILE A 418 -14.74 -10.39 8.77
CA ILE A 418 -13.46 -9.81 8.35
C ILE A 418 -12.38 -10.33 9.29
N ASN A 419 -11.36 -11.00 8.74
CA ASN A 419 -10.22 -11.47 9.51
C ASN A 419 -9.10 -10.41 9.51
N ARG A 420 -8.29 -10.43 10.57
CA ARG A 420 -7.11 -9.58 10.71
C ARG A 420 -5.87 -10.45 10.63
N CYS A 421 -4.94 -10.01 9.83
CA CYS A 421 -3.63 -10.61 9.66
C CYS A 421 -2.56 -9.58 9.90
N PHE A 422 -1.35 -10.02 10.18
CA PHE A 422 -0.19 -9.13 10.28
C PHE A 422 1.02 -9.77 9.65
N TYR A 423 1.95 -8.94 9.23
CA TYR A 423 3.27 -9.35 8.80
C TYR A 423 4.33 -8.81 9.76
N VAL A 424 5.47 -9.47 9.78
CA VAL A 424 6.66 -9.01 10.50
C VAL A 424 7.84 -9.01 9.54
N GLU A 425 8.51 -7.88 9.48
CA GLU A 425 9.77 -7.72 8.77
C GLU A 425 10.91 -8.33 9.59
N LEU A 426 11.61 -9.31 9.03
CA LEU A 426 12.76 -9.93 9.67
C LEU A 426 14.03 -9.34 9.06
N ILE A 427 14.54 -8.28 9.68
CA ILE A 427 15.69 -7.52 9.18
C ILE A 427 16.98 -8.30 9.40
N ARG A 428 17.82 -8.35 8.38
CA ARG A 428 19.20 -8.88 8.48
C ARG A 428 20.18 -7.85 7.93
N GLY A 429 21.43 -7.97 8.34
CA GLY A 429 22.48 -7.03 7.97
C GLY A 429 22.58 -5.85 8.93
N ARG A 430 23.10 -4.74 8.44
CA ARG A 430 23.29 -3.54 9.28
C ARG A 430 21.97 -2.97 9.79
N PRO A 431 22.01 -2.30 10.96
CA PRO A 431 23.19 -1.90 11.76
C PRO A 431 23.72 -2.98 12.73
N GLN A 432 22.95 -4.03 13.01
CA GLN A 432 23.30 -5.01 14.05
C GLN A 432 24.33 -6.05 13.59
N GLU A 433 24.24 -6.47 12.36
CA GLU A 433 25.16 -7.44 11.77
C GLU A 433 26.14 -6.71 10.87
N THR A 434 27.27 -6.33 11.45
CA THR A 434 28.23 -5.41 10.85
C THR A 434 29.19 -6.07 9.86
N ARG A 435 29.19 -7.41 9.73
CA ARG A 435 30.00 -8.13 8.76
C ARG A 435 29.66 -7.74 7.33
N VAL A 436 28.41 -7.46 7.06
CA VAL A 436 27.92 -7.08 5.73
C VAL A 436 27.63 -5.59 5.65
N TRP A 437 27.66 -5.03 4.44
CA TRP A 437 27.41 -3.61 4.17
C TRP A 437 26.06 -3.36 3.48
N TRP A 438 25.14 -4.27 3.70
CA TRP A 438 23.76 -4.18 3.22
C TRP A 438 22.77 -4.37 4.38
N THR A 439 21.55 -3.98 4.14
CA THR A 439 20.39 -4.26 5.01
C THR A 439 19.27 -4.79 4.14
N SER A 440 18.74 -5.93 4.50
CA SER A 440 17.61 -6.53 3.79
C SER A 440 16.72 -7.29 4.77
N ASN A 441 15.66 -7.90 4.28
CA ASN A 441 14.70 -8.60 5.11
C ASN A 441 14.11 -9.83 4.43
N SER A 442 13.64 -10.75 5.25
CA SER A 442 12.58 -11.69 4.91
C SER A 442 11.28 -11.28 5.60
N ILE A 443 10.19 -11.97 5.32
CA ILE A 443 8.86 -11.66 5.86
C ILE A 443 8.20 -12.91 6.39
N ILE A 444 7.49 -12.79 7.53
CA ILE A 444 6.55 -13.78 8.03
C ILE A 444 5.18 -13.16 8.14
N VAL A 445 4.15 -13.96 7.92
CA VAL A 445 2.76 -13.53 7.94
C VAL A 445 1.94 -14.49 8.81
N PHE A 446 1.13 -13.92 9.67
CA PHE A 446 0.21 -14.61 10.56
C PHE A 446 -1.20 -14.09 10.37
N CYS A 447 -2.18 -14.96 10.49
CA CYS A 447 -3.60 -14.58 10.43
C CYS A 447 -4.34 -15.01 11.68
N GLY A 448 -5.35 -14.24 12.05
CA GLY A 448 -6.20 -14.53 13.18
C GLY A 448 -6.94 -15.85 13.03
N THR A 449 -7.14 -16.54 14.14
CA THR A 449 -7.92 -17.76 14.22
C THR A 449 -8.90 -17.71 15.38
N SER A 450 -10.04 -18.36 15.22
CA SER A 450 -11.00 -18.60 16.32
C SER A 450 -10.78 -19.94 17.03
N GLY A 451 -9.83 -20.71 16.55
CA GLY A 451 -9.47 -22.02 17.09
C GLY A 451 -8.28 -21.99 18.02
N THR A 452 -7.58 -23.12 18.06
CA THR A 452 -6.34 -23.24 18.83
C THR A 452 -5.20 -22.54 18.12
N TYR A 453 -4.31 -21.96 18.91
CA TYR A 453 -3.08 -21.34 18.45
C TYR A 453 -1.90 -21.86 19.28
N GLY A 454 -0.70 -21.73 18.74
CA GLY A 454 0.53 -22.12 19.43
C GLY A 454 1.50 -20.96 19.54
N THR A 455 2.34 -21.03 20.57
CA THR A 455 3.53 -20.18 20.65
C THR A 455 4.70 -20.93 20.01
N GLY A 456 5.65 -20.20 19.43
CA GLY A 456 6.82 -20.78 18.78
C GLY A 456 7.84 -19.70 18.46
N SER A 457 8.72 -19.99 17.52
CA SER A 457 9.66 -19.01 17.02
C SER A 457 9.86 -19.21 15.52
N TRP A 458 9.59 -18.15 14.77
CA TRP A 458 9.71 -18.10 13.31
C TRP A 458 10.69 -17.01 12.88
N PRO A 459 11.97 -17.11 13.28
CA PRO A 459 12.98 -16.13 12.90
C PRO A 459 13.33 -16.25 11.40
N ASP A 460 14.12 -15.32 10.90
CA ASP A 460 14.68 -15.44 9.56
C ASP A 460 15.50 -16.73 9.40
N GLY A 461 16.41 -16.99 10.35
CA GLY A 461 17.15 -18.25 10.45
C GLY A 461 18.23 -18.47 9.39
N ALA A 462 18.46 -17.50 8.48
CA ALA A 462 19.51 -17.60 7.47
C ALA A 462 20.90 -17.40 8.09
N ASP A 463 21.88 -18.13 7.58
CA ASP A 463 23.28 -17.90 7.91
C ASP A 463 23.88 -16.89 6.90
N ILE A 464 24.12 -15.67 7.34
CA ILE A 464 24.69 -14.61 6.50
C ILE A 464 26.21 -14.57 6.50
N SER A 465 26.88 -15.45 7.24
CA SER A 465 28.34 -15.49 7.34
C SER A 465 29.04 -15.77 6.00
N PHE A 466 28.34 -16.40 5.08
CA PHE A 466 28.82 -16.74 3.73
C PHE A 466 28.27 -15.83 2.63
N MET A 467 27.48 -14.85 2.97
CA MET A 467 26.90 -13.93 1.99
C MET A 467 27.87 -12.82 1.62
N PRO A 468 27.72 -12.16 0.46
CA PRO A 468 28.56 -11.05 0.04
C PRO A 468 28.62 -9.93 1.09
N ILE A 469 29.78 -9.32 1.20
CA ILE A 469 30.07 -8.20 2.11
C ILE A 469 29.66 -6.89 1.46
#